data_b66d5235879b5b3fa53c3b4a62a373ba
#
_entry.id   b66d5235879b5b3fa53c3b4a62a373ba
#
_cell.length_a   1.000
_cell.length_b   1.000
_cell.length_c   1.000
_cell.angle_alpha   90.00
_cell.angle_beta   90.00
_cell.angle_gamma   90.00
#
_symmetry.space_group_name_H-M   'P 1'
#
loop_
_entity.id
_entity.type
_entity.pdbx_description
1 polymer ?
#
loop_
_entity_poly.entity_id
_entity_poly.type
_entity_poly.pdbx_seq_one_letter_code
_entity_poly.pdbx_strand_id
1 'polypeptide(L)'
;MKLLPVIVLSALFAVMPAVAAKKMSRVNLLVQNEQAEPVARASIIVRMVKGKDLKKVEETFQLKSSQQGTAPLPPVRQGFVLVQVIAEGYQTYGETVEIKEPEQNVTITLKPPQDQLSVHK
;
A
#
# COMPACT_ATOMS: atom_id res chain seq x y z
N MET A 1 -6.02 50.64 -42.53
CA MET A 1 -5.97 50.21 -41.77
C MET A 1 -5.76 48.95 -41.59
N LYS A 2 -5.29 48.44 -40.98
CA LYS A 2 -4.97 47.29 -40.86
C LYS A 2 -5.29 46.56 -39.86
N LEU A 3 -5.57 45.68 -39.87
CA LEU A 3 -5.95 44.88 -39.09
C LEU A 3 -5.09 44.05 -38.58
N LEU A 4 -4.91 43.88 -37.49
CA LEU A 4 -4.15 43.03 -37.00
C LEU A 4 -4.62 41.76 -36.93
N PRO A 5 -3.98 40.84 -37.36
CA PRO A 5 -4.34 39.49 -37.29
C PRO A 5 -4.39 39.13 -35.90
N VAL A 6 -5.45 38.78 -35.51
CA VAL A 6 -5.56 38.20 -34.29
C VAL A 6 -4.84 36.98 -34.31
N ILE A 7 -3.82 36.96 -33.66
CA ILE A 7 -3.17 35.78 -33.48
C ILE A 7 -3.92 34.99 -32.55
N VAL A 8 -4.61 34.15 -33.05
CA VAL A 8 -5.21 33.19 -32.25
C VAL A 8 -4.16 32.35 -31.76
N LEU A 9 -3.75 32.67 -30.65
CA LEU A 9 -2.94 31.77 -29.99
C LEU A 9 -3.80 30.66 -29.60
N SER A 10 -3.96 29.75 -30.42
CA SER A 10 -4.54 28.54 -30.00
C SER A 10 -3.56 27.99 -29.04
N ALA A 11 -3.85 28.18 -27.85
CA ALA A 11 -3.13 27.47 -26.86
C ALA A 11 -3.33 26.03 -27.13
N LEU A 12 -2.38 25.48 -27.68
CA LEU A 12 -2.38 24.11 -27.89
C LEU A 12 -2.17 23.51 -26.55
N PHE A 13 -3.20 23.28 -25.89
CA PHE A 13 -3.10 22.45 -24.75
C PHE A 13 -2.85 21.09 -25.29
N ALA A 14 -1.67 20.70 -25.25
CA ALA A 14 -1.38 19.33 -25.47
C ALA A 14 -2.13 18.59 -24.42
N VAL A 15 -3.24 18.13 -24.79
CA VAL A 15 -3.94 17.21 -23.96
C VAL A 15 -3.11 15.98 -23.99
N MET A 16 -2.31 15.84 -23.01
CA MET A 16 -1.65 14.61 -22.85
C MET A 16 -2.69 13.58 -22.62
N PRO A 17 -2.69 12.56 -23.43
CA PRO A 17 -3.61 11.48 -23.19
C PRO A 17 -3.30 10.94 -21.82
N ALA A 18 -4.26 11.00 -20.98
CA ALA A 18 -4.13 10.46 -19.65
C ALA A 18 -3.99 8.96 -19.67
N VAL A 19 -3.69 8.40 -20.82
CA VAL A 19 -3.73 6.98 -20.94
C VAL A 19 -2.61 6.29 -20.26
N ALA A 20 -1.55 6.98 -20.05
CA ALA A 20 -0.40 6.27 -19.54
C ALA A 20 -0.18 6.44 -18.07
N ALA A 21 -0.93 7.28 -17.43
CA ALA A 21 -0.66 7.52 -16.03
C ALA A 21 -1.41 6.52 -15.20
N LYS A 22 -0.73 5.49 -14.78
CA LYS A 22 -1.30 4.63 -13.77
C LYS A 22 -1.42 5.45 -12.51
N LYS A 23 -2.56 5.37 -11.87
CA LYS A 23 -2.78 6.11 -10.65
C LYS A 23 -1.88 5.57 -9.56
N MET A 24 -1.16 6.47 -8.95
CA MET A 24 -0.25 6.13 -7.87
C MET A 24 -0.85 6.56 -6.53
N SER A 25 -0.48 5.85 -5.50
CA SER A 25 -0.95 6.12 -4.15
C SER A 25 0.20 6.17 -3.19
N ARG A 26 0.04 7.00 -2.17
CA ARG A 26 0.91 6.99 -1.00
C ARG A 26 0.21 6.22 0.08
N VAL A 27 0.84 5.16 0.55
CA VAL A 27 0.24 4.28 1.53
C VAL A 27 1.09 4.28 2.79
N ASN A 28 0.45 4.52 3.90
CA ASN A 28 1.08 4.38 5.21
C ASN A 28 0.48 3.19 5.91
N LEU A 29 1.34 2.30 6.34
CA LEU A 29 0.91 1.15 7.14
C LEU A 29 1.13 1.48 8.60
N LEU A 30 0.16 1.11 9.42
CA LEU A 30 0.28 1.23 10.87
C LEU A 30 0.09 -0.15 11.46
N VAL A 31 1.10 -0.62 12.17
CA VAL A 31 1.04 -1.93 12.82
C VAL A 31 0.81 -1.73 14.31
N GLN A 32 -0.25 -2.31 14.83
CA GLN A 32 -0.61 -2.18 16.24
C GLN A 32 -1.14 -3.51 16.76
N ASN A 33 -1.25 -3.63 18.07
CA ASN A 33 -1.88 -4.80 18.66
C ASN A 33 -3.35 -4.50 18.94
N GLU A 34 -4.03 -5.44 19.59
CA GLU A 34 -5.46 -5.29 19.87
C GLU A 34 -5.78 -4.18 20.86
N GLN A 35 -4.81 -3.71 21.61
CA GLN A 35 -4.96 -2.59 22.52
C GLN A 35 -4.58 -1.28 21.87
N ALA A 36 -4.41 -1.27 20.54
CA ALA A 36 -4.01 -0.11 19.76
C ALA A 36 -2.61 0.42 20.12
N GLU A 37 -1.77 -0.45 20.68
CA GLU A 37 -0.39 -0.07 20.94
C GLU A 37 0.46 -0.35 19.71
N PRO A 38 1.39 0.54 19.37
CA PRO A 38 2.21 0.34 18.18
C PRO A 38 3.14 -0.86 18.35
N VAL A 39 3.32 -1.59 17.27
CA VAL A 39 4.23 -2.73 17.24
C VAL A 39 5.45 -2.32 16.43
N ALA A 40 6.59 -2.23 17.11
CA ALA A 40 7.83 -1.83 16.48
C ALA A 40 8.55 -3.04 15.87
N ARG A 41 9.32 -2.78 14.84
CA ARG A 41 10.19 -3.78 14.22
C ARG A 41 9.46 -4.99 13.66
N ALA A 42 8.20 -4.81 13.30
CA ALA A 42 7.49 -5.85 12.59
C ALA A 42 8.03 -5.94 11.17
N SER A 43 8.22 -7.16 10.69
CA SER A 43 8.64 -7.38 9.31
C SER A 43 7.41 -7.36 8.44
N ILE A 44 7.38 -6.45 7.49
CA ILE A 44 6.24 -6.26 6.62
C ILE A 44 6.64 -6.60 5.20
N ILE A 45 5.90 -7.50 4.59
CA ILE A 45 6.13 -7.88 3.20
C ILE A 45 4.88 -7.50 2.43
N VAL A 46 5.06 -6.63 1.45
CA VAL A 46 3.95 -6.16 0.62
C VAL A 46 4.21 -6.65 -0.80
N ARG A 47 3.29 -7.44 -1.32
CA ARG A 47 3.39 -7.95 -2.68
C ARG A 47 2.30 -7.34 -3.52
N MET A 48 2.72 -6.62 -4.56
CA MET A 48 1.80 -6.06 -5.52
C MET A 48 1.43 -7.12 -6.53
N VAL A 49 0.15 -7.32 -6.74
CA VAL A 49 -0.30 -8.36 -7.66
C VAL A 49 -0.93 -7.74 -8.88
N LYS A 50 -0.90 -8.46 -9.97
CA LYS A 50 -1.44 -7.99 -11.22
C LYS A 50 -2.93 -8.33 -11.29
N GLY A 51 -3.76 -7.29 -11.33
CA GLY A 51 -5.20 -7.47 -11.38
C GLY A 51 -5.70 -8.20 -10.16
N LYS A 52 -6.58 -9.16 -10.39
CA LYS A 52 -7.12 -9.96 -9.29
C LYS A 52 -6.42 -11.31 -9.13
N ASP A 53 -5.40 -11.56 -9.94
CA ASP A 53 -4.69 -12.82 -9.86
C ASP A 53 -3.60 -12.72 -8.81
N LEU A 54 -3.89 -13.22 -7.65
CA LEU A 54 -2.98 -13.15 -6.51
C LEU A 54 -1.71 -13.97 -6.71
N LYS A 55 -1.64 -14.75 -7.76
CA LYS A 55 -0.44 -15.54 -8.04
C LYS A 55 0.58 -14.78 -8.86
N LYS A 56 0.18 -13.70 -9.50
CA LYS A 56 1.10 -12.94 -10.33
C LYS A 56 1.60 -11.73 -9.57
N VAL A 57 2.72 -11.89 -8.91
CA VAL A 57 3.34 -10.82 -8.14
C VAL A 57 4.22 -10.01 -9.05
N GLU A 58 3.97 -8.71 -9.13
CA GLU A 58 4.78 -7.81 -9.94
C GLU A 58 5.93 -7.20 -9.16
N GLU A 59 5.69 -6.87 -7.91
CA GLU A 59 6.68 -6.20 -7.08
C GLU A 59 6.54 -6.63 -5.64
N THR A 60 7.63 -6.68 -4.92
CA THR A 60 7.65 -7.02 -3.51
C THR A 60 8.45 -5.98 -2.75
N PHE A 61 7.87 -5.46 -1.69
CA PHE A 61 8.55 -4.53 -0.79
C PHE A 61 8.71 -5.19 0.56
N GLN A 62 9.87 -5.00 1.16
CA GLN A 62 10.14 -5.45 2.53
C GLN A 62 10.42 -4.25 3.38
N LEU A 63 9.69 -4.13 4.47
CA LEU A 63 9.77 -2.97 5.35
C LEU A 63 9.81 -3.43 6.79
N LYS A 64 10.21 -2.53 7.65
CA LYS A 64 10.09 -2.74 9.08
C LYS A 64 9.35 -1.57 9.69
N SER A 65 8.46 -1.85 10.63
CA SER A 65 7.74 -0.79 11.30
C SER A 65 8.66 -0.02 12.24
N SER A 66 8.40 1.27 12.37
CA SER A 66 9.12 2.14 13.27
C SER A 66 8.68 1.90 14.71
N GLN A 67 9.27 2.63 15.62
CA GLN A 67 8.84 2.55 17.02
C GLN A 67 7.40 2.98 17.22
N GLN A 68 6.90 3.81 16.33
CA GLN A 68 5.50 4.22 16.37
C GLN A 68 4.61 3.25 15.60
N GLY A 69 5.16 2.16 15.11
CA GLY A 69 4.40 1.16 14.36
C GLY A 69 4.15 1.53 12.91
N THR A 70 4.72 2.61 12.43
CA THR A 70 4.44 3.08 11.08
C THR A 70 5.44 2.55 10.07
N ALA A 71 4.97 2.34 8.85
CA ALA A 71 5.81 1.91 7.75
C ALA A 71 5.26 2.54 6.46
N PRO A 72 5.84 3.66 6.03
CA PRO A 72 5.40 4.26 4.77
C PRO A 72 5.91 3.45 3.60
N LEU A 73 5.04 3.18 2.65
CA LEU A 73 5.44 2.53 1.41
C LEU A 73 5.97 3.57 0.43
N PRO A 74 6.90 3.19 -0.44
CA PRO A 74 7.16 4.03 -1.60
C PRO A 74 5.88 4.18 -2.41
N PRO A 75 5.76 5.19 -3.28
CA PRO A 75 4.56 5.32 -4.08
C PRO A 75 4.29 4.02 -4.86
N VAL A 76 3.06 3.57 -4.81
CA VAL A 76 2.67 2.31 -5.44
C VAL A 76 1.45 2.54 -6.33
N ARG A 77 1.28 1.66 -7.30
CA ARG A 77 0.11 1.72 -8.16
C ARG A 77 -1.13 1.28 -7.39
N GLN A 78 -2.25 1.87 -7.72
CA GLN A 78 -3.51 1.43 -7.16
C GLN A 78 -3.83 0.01 -7.65
N GLY A 79 -4.42 -0.77 -6.77
CA GLY A 79 -4.75 -2.15 -7.07
C GLY A 79 -4.68 -2.99 -5.81
N PHE A 80 -4.60 -4.29 -5.99
CA PHE A 80 -4.59 -5.20 -4.85
C PHE A 80 -3.17 -5.49 -4.40
N VAL A 81 -2.98 -5.52 -3.09
CA VAL A 81 -1.69 -5.87 -2.51
C VAL A 81 -1.91 -6.95 -1.45
N LEU A 82 -0.96 -7.85 -1.36
CA LEU A 82 -0.93 -8.83 -0.29
C LEU A 82 0.00 -8.29 0.77
N VAL A 83 -0.50 -8.14 1.97
CA VAL A 83 0.28 -7.62 3.09
C VAL A 83 0.49 -8.73 4.09
N GLN A 84 1.74 -9.05 4.36
CA GLN A 84 2.09 -10.03 5.37
C GLN A 84 2.93 -9.35 6.44
N VAL A 85 2.58 -9.56 7.69
CA VAL A 85 3.32 -8.96 8.81
C VAL A 85 3.72 -10.04 9.78
N ILE A 86 4.99 -10.07 10.09
CA ILE A 86 5.56 -11.03 11.04
C ILE A 86 6.20 -10.24 12.16
N ALA A 87 5.76 -10.47 13.37
CA ALA A 87 6.32 -9.81 14.53
C ALA A 87 6.41 -10.81 15.68
N GLU A 88 7.51 -10.71 16.42
CA GLU A 88 7.72 -11.60 17.53
C GLU A 88 6.64 -11.42 18.59
N GLY A 89 6.07 -12.50 19.03
CA GLY A 89 5.01 -12.46 20.04
C GLY A 89 3.61 -12.28 19.48
N TYR A 90 3.45 -12.32 18.18
CA TYR A 90 2.15 -12.16 17.55
C TYR A 90 1.93 -13.22 16.48
N GLN A 91 0.66 -13.46 16.17
CA GLN A 91 0.34 -14.31 15.03
C GLN A 91 0.74 -13.60 13.74
N THR A 92 1.15 -14.37 12.76
CA THR A 92 1.44 -13.81 11.43
C THR A 92 0.16 -13.27 10.82
N TYR A 93 0.23 -12.03 10.35
CA TYR A 93 -0.89 -11.39 9.67
C TYR A 93 -0.72 -11.60 8.17
N GLY A 94 -1.80 -11.88 7.49
CA GLY A 94 -1.79 -11.99 6.03
C GLY A 94 -3.14 -11.62 5.48
N GLU A 95 -3.22 -10.53 4.73
CA GLU A 95 -4.47 -10.05 4.16
C GLU A 95 -4.24 -9.41 2.82
N THR A 96 -5.27 -9.44 2.00
CA THR A 96 -5.29 -8.71 0.74
C THR A 96 -5.97 -7.39 0.97
N VAL A 97 -5.33 -6.32 0.54
CA VAL A 97 -5.85 -4.97 0.72
C VAL A 97 -5.96 -4.30 -0.64
N GLU A 98 -7.04 -3.61 -0.87
CA GLU A 98 -7.19 -2.83 -2.10
C GLU A 98 -6.71 -1.41 -1.87
N ILE A 99 -5.76 -0.96 -2.67
CA ILE A 99 -5.27 0.40 -2.64
C ILE A 99 -6.00 1.16 -3.73
N LYS A 100 -6.86 2.09 -3.33
CA LYS A 100 -7.71 2.79 -4.29
C LYS A 100 -7.76 4.31 -4.12
N GLU A 101 -7.10 4.83 -3.11
CA GLU A 101 -7.10 6.28 -2.88
C GLU A 101 -5.71 6.86 -3.07
N PRO A 102 -5.60 8.14 -3.46
CA PRO A 102 -4.28 8.75 -3.64
C PRO A 102 -3.43 8.73 -2.39
N GLU A 103 -4.08 8.86 -1.24
CA GLU A 103 -3.41 8.71 0.05
C GLU A 103 -4.26 7.77 0.87
N GLN A 104 -3.66 6.73 1.37
CA GLN A 104 -4.39 5.70 2.08
C GLN A 104 -3.61 5.21 3.29
N ASN A 105 -4.30 5.14 4.41
CA ASN A 105 -3.75 4.57 5.63
C ASN A 105 -4.34 3.18 5.82
N VAL A 106 -3.47 2.22 6.07
CA VAL A 106 -3.90 0.85 6.31
C VAL A 106 -3.47 0.47 7.71
N THR A 107 -4.42 0.15 8.54
CA THR A 107 -4.14 -0.28 9.91
C THR A 107 -4.13 -1.79 9.98
N ILE A 108 -3.05 -2.33 10.50
CA ILE A 108 -2.86 -3.76 10.66
C ILE A 108 -2.88 -4.05 12.14
N THR A 109 -3.84 -4.84 12.57
CA THR A 109 -3.96 -5.22 13.98
C THR A 109 -3.47 -6.64 14.16
N LEU A 110 -2.41 -6.79 14.93
CA LEU A 110 -1.84 -8.11 15.18
C LEU A 110 -2.50 -8.72 16.41
N LYS A 111 -2.69 -10.02 16.34
CA LYS A 111 -3.31 -10.78 17.41
C LYS A 111 -2.27 -11.51 18.22
N PRO A 112 -2.52 -11.73 19.51
CA PRO A 112 -1.59 -12.52 20.31
C PRO A 112 -1.51 -13.95 19.79
N PRO A 113 -0.45 -14.66 20.10
CA PRO A 113 -0.32 -16.04 19.64
C PRO A 113 -1.44 -16.89 20.17
N GLN A 114 -1.88 -17.83 19.36
CA GLN A 114 -2.87 -18.78 19.84
C GLN A 114 -2.23 -19.74 20.81
N ASP A 115 -2.96 -20.06 21.86
CA ASP A 115 -2.53 -21.11 22.76
C ASP A 115 -2.49 -22.39 21.96
N GLN A 116 -1.30 -22.90 21.81
CA GLN A 116 -1.17 -24.21 21.21
C GLN A 116 -1.55 -25.22 22.24
N LEU A 117 -2.76 -25.66 22.14
CA LEU A 117 -3.14 -26.84 22.88
C LEU A 117 -2.49 -27.99 22.16
N SER A 118 -1.32 -28.35 22.57
CA SER A 118 -0.78 -29.58 22.06
C SER A 118 -1.46 -30.70 22.83
N VAL A 119 -2.39 -31.29 22.17
CA VAL A 119 -2.98 -32.48 22.72
C VAL A 119 -2.08 -33.61 22.30
N HIS A 120 -1.11 -33.89 23.12
CA HIS A 120 -0.34 -35.07 22.90
C HIS A 120 -1.00 -36.16 23.69
N LYS A 121 -1.37 -37.11 23.01
CA LYS A 121 -1.77 -38.34 23.66
C LYS A 121 -0.78 -39.42 23.38
#